data_0f063407ebe939141bd46972adea6283
#
_entry.id   0f063407ebe939141bd46972adea6283
#
_cell.length_a   1.000
_cell.length_b   1.000
_cell.length_c   1.000
_cell.angle_alpha   90.00
_cell.angle_beta   90.00
_cell.angle_gamma   90.00
#
_symmetry.space_group_name_H-M   'P 1'
#
loop_
_entity.id
_entity.type
_entity.pdbx_description
1 polymer ?
#
loop_
_entity_poly.entity_id
_entity_poly.type
_entity_poly.pdbx_seq_one_letter_code
_entity_poly.pdbx_strand_id
1 'polypeptide(L)'
;MDEVYIVTKSNQFFNNPEIWRVYSVLKDAIEGILSDGDISEEEMENTFGSIDRVWNYIEEHLCTPDFSVNYRIEQHKIIKPIWHEY
;
A
#
# COMPACT_ATOMS: atom_id res chain seq x y z
N MET A 1 6.39 -5.09 -19.72
CA MET A 1 6.44 -6.10 -18.66
C MET A 1 5.51 -5.66 -17.55
N ASP A 2 4.61 -6.52 -17.18
CA ASP A 2 3.56 -6.13 -16.25
C ASP A 2 4.02 -6.30 -14.80
N GLU A 3 3.74 -5.29 -14.01
CA GLU A 3 4.02 -5.31 -12.60
C GLU A 3 2.71 -5.14 -11.83
N VAL A 4 2.64 -5.75 -10.66
CA VAL A 4 1.53 -5.54 -9.75
C VAL A 4 2.06 -5.07 -8.40
N TYR A 5 1.24 -4.30 -7.73
CA TYR A 5 1.53 -3.75 -6.42
C TYR A 5 0.50 -4.31 -5.46
N ILE A 6 0.95 -5.22 -4.62
CA ILE A 6 0.09 -5.89 -3.63
C ILE A 6 0.15 -5.07 -2.36
N VAL A 7 -1.00 -4.57 -1.93
CA VAL A 7 -1.11 -3.80 -0.71
C VAL A 7 -1.60 -4.72 0.40
N THR A 8 -0.80 -4.84 1.45
CA THR A 8 -1.18 -5.59 2.64
C THR A 8 -1.54 -4.62 3.75
N LYS A 9 -2.42 -5.06 4.64
CA LYS A 9 -2.96 -4.28 5.74
C LYS A 9 -2.73 -5.02 7.04
N SER A 10 -2.26 -4.32 8.05
CA SER A 10 -2.12 -4.85 9.40
C SER A 10 -2.54 -3.78 10.41
N ASN A 11 -2.91 -4.20 11.60
CA ASN A 11 -3.20 -3.24 12.67
C ASN A 11 -2.45 -3.63 13.94
N GLN A 12 -2.48 -2.75 14.94
CA GLN A 12 -1.71 -2.95 16.17
C GLN A 12 -2.13 -4.17 16.98
N PHE A 13 -3.33 -4.71 16.71
CA PHE A 13 -3.85 -5.87 17.43
C PHE A 13 -3.59 -7.18 16.71
N PHE A 14 -3.35 -7.14 15.40
CA PHE A 14 -3.12 -8.30 14.56
C PHE A 14 -1.82 -8.13 13.80
N ASN A 15 -0.83 -8.94 14.16
CA ASN A 15 0.50 -8.84 13.54
C ASN A 15 0.58 -9.51 12.17
N ASN A 16 -0.45 -10.25 11.77
CA ASN A 16 -0.46 -10.92 10.47
C ASN A 16 -1.06 -10.00 9.40
N PRO A 17 -0.24 -9.52 8.46
CA PRO A 17 -0.76 -8.68 7.39
C PRO A 17 -1.66 -9.50 6.47
N GLU A 18 -2.75 -8.89 6.02
CA GLU A 18 -3.67 -9.48 5.06
C GLU A 18 -3.60 -8.70 3.76
N ILE A 19 -3.78 -9.39 2.63
CA ILE A 19 -3.87 -8.72 1.34
C ILE A 19 -5.13 -7.88 1.34
N TRP A 20 -4.96 -6.57 1.13
CA TRP A 20 -6.08 -5.64 1.10
C TRP A 20 -6.54 -5.38 -0.32
N ARG A 21 -5.63 -5.00 -1.19
CA ARG A 21 -5.95 -4.72 -2.60
C ARG A 21 -4.70 -4.94 -3.46
N VAL A 22 -4.93 -5.09 -4.77
CA VAL A 22 -3.86 -5.23 -5.77
C VAL A 22 -4.07 -4.16 -6.83
N TYR A 23 -3.00 -3.47 -7.19
CA TYR A 23 -3.03 -2.40 -8.17
C TYR A 23 -1.98 -2.67 -9.26
N SER A 24 -2.22 -2.12 -10.45
CA SER A 24 -1.26 -2.21 -11.54
C SER A 24 -0.31 -1.02 -11.61
N VAL A 25 -0.60 0.05 -10.87
CA VAL A 25 0.20 1.28 -10.86
C VAL A 25 0.45 1.70 -9.41
N LEU A 26 1.71 2.02 -9.11
CA LEU A 26 2.09 2.42 -7.75
C LEU A 26 1.30 3.63 -7.26
N LYS A 27 1.13 4.62 -8.12
CA LYS A 27 0.39 5.82 -7.77
C LYS A 27 -1.04 5.51 -7.33
N ASP A 28 -1.69 4.58 -8.02
CA ASP A 28 -3.05 4.17 -7.68
C ASP A 28 -3.08 3.46 -6.33
N ALA A 29 -2.06 2.67 -6.03
CA ALA A 29 -1.96 2.00 -4.74
C ALA A 29 -1.85 3.01 -3.59
N ILE A 30 -1.01 4.02 -3.75
CA ILE A 30 -0.85 5.06 -2.74
C ILE A 30 -2.15 5.85 -2.57
N GLU A 31 -2.75 6.25 -3.68
CA GLU A 31 -4.02 6.98 -3.65
C GLU A 31 -5.11 6.18 -2.98
N GLY A 32 -5.18 4.88 -3.27
CA GLY A 32 -6.14 3.98 -2.64
C GLY A 32 -5.97 3.89 -1.13
N ILE A 33 -4.72 3.82 -0.66
CA ILE A 33 -4.44 3.80 0.77
C ILE A 33 -4.92 5.10 1.44
N LEU A 34 -4.63 6.24 0.82
CA LEU A 34 -4.95 7.54 1.41
C LEU A 34 -6.44 7.86 1.37
N SER A 35 -7.16 7.39 0.33
CA SER A 35 -8.59 7.71 0.18
C SER A 35 -9.51 6.65 0.76
N ASP A 36 -9.17 5.37 0.61
CA ASP A 36 -10.04 4.26 1.01
C ASP A 36 -9.53 3.50 2.22
N GLY A 37 -8.32 3.79 2.67
CA GLY A 37 -7.75 3.12 3.84
C GLY A 37 -8.41 3.56 5.15
N ASP A 38 -8.19 2.78 6.19
CA ASP A 38 -8.74 3.04 7.52
C ASP A 38 -7.91 4.03 8.33
N ILE A 39 -7.23 4.94 7.67
CA ILE A 39 -6.47 6.01 8.31
C ILE A 39 -7.20 7.31 8.04
N SER A 40 -7.58 8.02 9.11
CA SER A 40 -8.28 9.30 8.95
C SER A 40 -7.31 10.39 8.51
N GLU A 41 -7.85 11.42 7.84
CA GLU A 41 -7.06 12.60 7.49
C GLU A 41 -6.49 13.26 8.75
N GLU A 42 -7.29 13.29 9.81
CA GLU A 42 -6.88 13.87 11.08
C GLU A 42 -5.66 13.15 11.64
N GLU A 43 -5.65 11.82 11.62
CA GLU A 43 -4.52 11.05 12.07
C GLU A 43 -3.28 11.34 11.24
N MET A 44 -3.42 11.41 9.92
CA MET A 44 -2.30 11.71 9.02
C MET A 44 -1.72 13.09 9.28
N GLU A 45 -2.58 14.09 9.46
CA GLU A 45 -2.14 15.46 9.72
C GLU A 45 -1.50 15.60 11.11
N ASN A 46 -2.12 15.01 12.13
CA ASN A 46 -1.63 15.14 13.51
C ASN A 46 -0.35 14.35 13.77
N THR A 47 -0.21 13.19 13.15
CA THR A 47 0.92 12.29 13.38
C THR A 47 2.09 12.60 12.45
N PHE A 48 1.83 12.98 11.22
CA PHE A 48 2.87 13.12 10.21
C PHE A 48 2.94 14.50 9.56
N GLY A 49 2.03 15.39 9.89
CA GLY A 49 2.07 16.79 9.45
C GLY A 49 1.12 17.13 8.31
N SER A 50 1.06 16.33 7.26
CA SER A 50 0.15 16.55 6.15
C SER A 50 0.00 15.29 5.32
N ILE A 51 -1.09 15.26 4.54
CA ILE A 51 -1.35 14.13 3.63
C ILE A 51 -0.25 14.04 2.57
N ASP A 52 0.25 15.18 2.09
CA ASP A 52 1.33 15.20 1.10
C ASP A 52 2.61 14.57 1.64
N ARG A 53 2.91 14.77 2.91
CA ARG A 53 4.07 14.13 3.54
C ARG A 53 3.88 12.63 3.65
N VAL A 54 2.67 12.19 3.94
CA VAL A 54 2.36 10.75 3.99
C VAL A 54 2.52 10.15 2.60
N TRP A 55 2.02 10.82 1.57
CA TRP A 55 2.19 10.38 0.19
C TRP A 55 3.67 10.17 -0.15
N ASN A 56 4.49 11.19 0.11
CA ASN A 56 5.92 11.12 -0.19
C ASN A 56 6.61 10.01 0.58
N TYR A 57 6.21 9.80 1.82
CA TYR A 57 6.76 8.73 2.64
C TYR A 57 6.45 7.36 2.03
N ILE A 58 5.20 7.13 1.63
CA ILE A 58 4.81 5.85 1.05
C ILE A 58 5.52 5.63 -0.29
N GLU A 59 5.65 6.67 -1.10
CA GLU A 59 6.34 6.56 -2.37
C GLU A 59 7.80 6.15 -2.20
N GLU A 60 8.46 6.66 -1.17
CA GLU A 60 9.85 6.36 -0.89
C GLU A 60 10.05 5.00 -0.21
N HIS A 61 9.21 4.68 0.76
CA HIS A 61 9.41 3.52 1.63
C HIS A 61 8.49 2.34 1.33
N LEU A 62 7.48 2.51 0.49
CA LEU A 62 6.48 1.51 0.12
C LEU A 62 5.71 0.97 1.34
N CYS A 63 5.56 1.79 2.34
CA CYS A 63 4.74 1.49 3.51
C CYS A 63 4.30 2.80 4.16
N THR A 64 3.23 2.74 4.95
CA THR A 64 2.79 3.90 5.70
C THR A 64 3.71 4.17 6.90
N PRO A 65 3.79 5.42 7.38
CA PRO A 65 4.32 5.67 8.72
C PRO A 65 3.52 4.90 9.77
N ASP A 66 3.99 4.89 11.00
CA ASP A 66 3.37 4.13 12.08
C ASP A 66 2.04 4.77 12.49
N PHE A 67 0.96 4.28 11.90
CA PHE A 67 -0.41 4.68 12.22
C PHE A 67 -1.12 3.54 12.97
N SER A 68 -2.38 3.78 13.35
CA SER A 68 -3.21 2.76 14.00
C SER A 68 -3.44 1.56 13.09
N VAL A 69 -3.54 1.80 11.78
CA VAL A 69 -3.60 0.77 10.76
C VAL A 69 -2.44 1.02 9.80
N ASN A 70 -1.72 -0.02 9.45
CA ASN A 70 -0.55 0.10 8.60
C ASN A 70 -0.73 -0.64 7.29
N TYR A 71 -0.22 -0.04 6.23
CA TYR A 71 -0.26 -0.60 4.88
C TYR A 71 1.15 -0.73 4.35
N ARG A 72 1.40 -1.82 3.63
CA ARG A 72 2.68 -2.05 2.96
C ARG A 72 2.40 -2.40 1.50
N ILE A 73 3.24 -1.88 0.61
CA ILE A 73 3.15 -2.16 -0.82
C ILE A 73 4.29 -3.07 -1.22
N GLU A 74 3.96 -4.20 -1.83
CA GLU A 74 4.96 -5.12 -2.38
C GLU A 74 4.85 -5.10 -3.89
N GLN A 75 5.96 -4.85 -4.56
CA GLN A 75 6.03 -4.85 -6.02
C GLN A 75 6.39 -6.24 -6.52
N HIS A 76 5.58 -6.77 -7.41
CA HIS A 76 5.80 -8.09 -8.01
C HIS A 76 5.72 -8.00 -9.52
N LYS A 77 6.55 -8.77 -10.20
CA LYS A 77 6.47 -8.91 -11.64
C LYS A 77 5.55 -10.07 -11.97
N ILE A 78 4.69 -9.86 -12.95
CA ILE A 78 3.84 -10.94 -13.45
C ILE A 78 4.67 -11.75 -14.44
N ILE A 79 4.87 -13.03 -14.12
CA ILE A 79 5.57 -13.95 -15.01
C ILE A 79 4.52 -14.81 -15.69
N LYS A 80 4.48 -14.72 -17.03
CA LYS A 80 3.55 -15.55 -17.80
C LYS A 80 4.06 -16.99 -17.78
N PRO A 81 3.23 -17.94 -17.36
CA PRO A 81 3.64 -19.35 -17.39
C PRO A 81 3.77 -19.82 -18.83
N ILE A 82 4.78 -20.63 -19.09
CA ILE A 82 5.04 -21.13 -20.44
C ILE A 82 4.19 -22.33 -20.80
N TRP A 83 3.54 -22.96 -19.82
CA TRP A 83 2.69 -24.13 -20.08
C TRP A 83 1.49 -23.81 -20.98
N HIS A 84 1.13 -22.56 -21.13
CA HIS A 84 0.03 -22.15 -22.01
C HIS A 84 0.34 -22.37 -23.49
N GLU A 85 1.56 -22.67 -23.81
CA GLU A 85 1.99 -22.90 -25.20
C GLU A 85 1.67 -24.31 -25.71
N TYR A 86 1.21 -25.15 -24.87
CA TYR A 86 0.86 -26.51 -25.27
C TYR A 86 -0.40 -26.58 -26.13
#